data_c626b27e667d1e20a69adf9ab7379436
#
_entry.id   c626b27e667d1e20a69adf9ab7379436
#
_cell.length_a   1.000
_cell.length_b   1.000
_cell.length_c   1.000
_cell.angle_alpha   90.00
_cell.angle_beta   90.00
_cell.angle_gamma   90.00
#
_symmetry.space_group_name_H-M   'P 1'
#
loop_
_entity.id
_entity.type
_entity.pdbx_description
1 polymer ?
#
loop_
_entity_poly.entity_id
_entity_poly.type
_entity_poly.pdbx_seq_one_letter_code
_entity_poly.pdbx_strand_id
1 'polypeptide(L)'
;MFRFFVIKKWLLWSWIGSFVILTSLWVQVKIDVEINKWFGEFYDMIQKALSKPNSITIEEYWESLFSFISLAGLYVSVYVIISFFTAHFLFRWRAAMVEWYHSVYERASKIEGAAQRVQEDTIKFSRIMESLGTSLIESIMVLIQFIPILLGLSVGIPIFFFGDWQYGLISGALIWTLGGTIFLIALGWILRLVGVEYDLQKKEAAYRKVLVLGEDNLEKTNPTIVNNLYDGVRKIHYKMYFHYLYFNAAKWSYLQGMVIVPYIALAPTIITGAVTLGFVQQISRAFGRVESSLQYLVRSWPIIVELISVRRRLLEFERQIEINDNR
;
A
#
# COMPACT_ATOMS: atom_id res chain seq x y z
N MET A 1 10.40 21.63 -3.13
CA MET A 1 9.52 20.52 -2.75
C MET A 1 8.88 20.72 -1.38
N PHE A 2 9.61 20.97 -0.30
CA PHE A 2 9.07 21.18 1.06
C PHE A 2 8.57 22.59 1.40
N ARG A 3 8.55 23.48 0.43
CA ARG A 3 8.09 24.88 0.61
C ARG A 3 6.65 25.00 1.10
N PHE A 4 5.81 24.00 0.82
CA PHE A 4 4.43 23.90 1.34
C PHE A 4 4.36 23.97 2.87
N PHE A 5 5.37 23.45 3.57
CA PHE A 5 5.44 23.44 5.03
C PHE A 5 6.11 24.67 5.65
N VAL A 6 6.68 25.57 4.83
CA VAL A 6 7.47 26.71 5.30
C VAL A 6 6.88 28.05 4.88
N ILE A 7 6.25 28.16 3.69
CA ILE A 7 5.72 29.41 3.18
C ILE A 7 4.45 29.79 3.95
N LYS A 8 4.39 31.03 4.48
CA LYS A 8 3.27 31.56 5.28
C LYS A 8 1.89 31.32 4.64
N LYS A 9 1.76 31.49 3.32
CA LYS A 9 0.52 31.29 2.56
C LYS A 9 -0.05 29.86 2.75
N TRP A 10 0.83 28.86 2.82
CA TRP A 10 0.47 27.45 2.84
C TRP A 10 0.59 26.81 4.23
N LEU A 11 1.23 27.48 5.20
CA LEU A 11 1.57 26.96 6.52
C LEU A 11 0.35 26.40 7.27
N LEU A 12 -0.78 27.10 7.22
CA LEU A 12 -2.00 26.69 7.90
C LEU A 12 -2.56 25.39 7.28
N TRP A 13 -2.58 25.33 5.95
CA TRP A 13 -3.02 24.13 5.23
C TRP A 13 -2.08 22.94 5.45
N SER A 14 -0.77 23.15 5.47
CA SER A 14 0.19 22.06 5.63
C SER A 14 0.11 21.44 7.03
N TRP A 15 0.11 22.24 8.09
CA TRP A 15 0.12 21.70 9.45
C TRP A 15 -1.24 21.25 9.94
N ILE A 16 -2.28 22.09 9.78
CA ILE A 16 -3.64 21.70 10.16
C ILE A 16 -4.13 20.54 9.28
N GLY A 17 -3.87 20.60 7.97
CA GLY A 17 -4.25 19.53 7.07
C GLY A 17 -3.57 18.20 7.40
N SER A 18 -2.28 18.21 7.72
CA SER A 18 -1.58 17.00 8.18
C SER A 18 -2.18 16.47 9.49
N PHE A 19 -2.48 17.34 10.44
CA PHE A 19 -3.11 16.96 11.71
C PHE A 19 -4.50 16.34 11.50
N VAL A 20 -5.32 16.95 10.64
CA VAL A 20 -6.65 16.41 10.30
C VAL A 20 -6.55 15.05 9.65
N ILE A 21 -5.64 14.85 8.68
CA ILE A 21 -5.44 13.54 8.02
C ILE A 21 -5.01 12.50 9.06
N LEU A 22 -4.01 12.80 9.89
CA LEU A 22 -3.51 11.86 10.90
C LEU A 22 -4.58 11.47 11.91
N THR A 23 -5.33 12.46 12.44
CA THR A 23 -6.41 12.22 13.41
C THR A 23 -7.53 11.39 12.79
N SER A 24 -7.89 11.70 11.55
CA SER A 24 -8.95 10.98 10.85
C SER A 24 -8.57 9.53 10.52
N LEU A 25 -7.33 9.27 10.10
CA LEU A 25 -6.81 7.91 9.93
C LEU A 25 -6.79 7.13 11.26
N TRP A 26 -6.43 7.80 12.36
CA TRP A 26 -6.50 7.19 13.69
C TRP A 26 -7.93 6.80 14.07
N VAL A 27 -8.91 7.68 13.84
CA VAL A 27 -10.34 7.41 14.08
C VAL A 27 -10.79 6.23 13.20
N GLN A 28 -10.41 6.19 11.94
CA GLN A 28 -10.75 5.10 11.02
C GLN A 28 -10.24 3.75 11.53
N VAL A 29 -9.00 3.67 11.99
CA VAL A 29 -8.45 2.42 12.56
C VAL A 29 -9.14 2.08 13.89
N LYS A 30 -9.56 3.05 14.70
CA LYS A 30 -10.38 2.82 15.89
C LYS A 30 -11.72 2.16 15.55
N ILE A 31 -12.41 2.67 14.53
CA ILE A 31 -13.67 2.06 14.06
C ILE A 31 -13.43 0.62 13.57
N ASP A 32 -12.32 0.36 12.88
CA ASP A 32 -11.97 -0.99 12.44
C ASP A 32 -11.72 -1.96 13.62
N VAL A 33 -11.18 -1.47 14.75
CA VAL A 33 -11.08 -2.24 15.99
C VAL A 33 -12.46 -2.58 16.55
N GLU A 34 -13.40 -1.63 16.57
CA GLU A 34 -14.77 -1.91 17.03
C GLU A 34 -15.49 -2.88 16.08
N ILE A 35 -15.28 -2.77 14.78
CA ILE A 35 -15.76 -3.77 13.81
C ILE A 35 -15.16 -5.15 14.11
N ASN A 36 -13.87 -5.24 14.48
CA ASN A 36 -13.26 -6.51 14.85
C ASN A 36 -13.89 -7.14 16.09
N LYS A 37 -14.23 -6.36 17.12
CA LYS A 37 -14.97 -6.82 18.30
C LYS A 37 -16.37 -7.31 17.92
N TRP A 38 -17.08 -6.52 17.12
CA TRP A 38 -18.41 -6.89 16.64
C TRP A 38 -18.40 -8.26 15.94
N PHE A 39 -17.39 -8.55 15.12
CA PHE A 39 -17.25 -9.87 14.50
C PHE A 39 -17.15 -10.99 15.54
N GLY A 40 -16.39 -10.77 16.63
CA GLY A 40 -16.32 -11.73 17.74
C GLY A 40 -17.69 -11.99 18.35
N GLU A 41 -18.38 -10.95 18.78
CA GLU A 41 -19.69 -11.03 19.43
C GLU A 41 -20.77 -11.63 18.51
N PHE A 42 -20.80 -11.23 17.24
CA PHE A 42 -21.76 -11.72 16.27
C PHE A 42 -21.58 -13.21 15.96
N TYR A 43 -20.34 -13.67 15.77
CA TYR A 43 -20.10 -15.10 15.54
C TYR A 43 -20.36 -15.97 16.77
N ASP A 44 -20.16 -15.45 17.98
CA ASP A 44 -20.56 -16.12 19.23
C ASP A 44 -22.08 -16.22 19.34
N MET A 45 -22.80 -15.17 18.95
CA MET A 45 -24.26 -15.20 18.86
C MET A 45 -24.73 -16.27 17.86
N ILE A 46 -24.12 -16.34 16.65
CA ILE A 46 -24.42 -17.38 15.67
C ILE A 46 -24.15 -18.77 16.23
N GLN A 47 -23.01 -18.98 16.88
CA GLN A 47 -22.66 -20.27 17.49
C GLN A 47 -23.70 -20.69 18.55
N LYS A 48 -24.15 -19.74 19.38
CA LYS A 48 -25.18 -19.97 20.39
C LYS A 48 -26.50 -20.35 19.75
N ALA A 49 -26.94 -19.63 18.70
CA ALA A 49 -28.19 -19.92 17.99
C ALA A 49 -28.20 -21.30 17.32
N LEU A 50 -27.06 -21.69 16.72
CA LEU A 50 -26.91 -22.98 16.03
C LEU A 50 -26.79 -24.14 17.03
N SER A 51 -26.15 -23.92 18.17
CA SER A 51 -25.99 -24.95 19.23
C SER A 51 -27.27 -25.18 20.02
N LYS A 52 -28.09 -24.14 20.18
CA LYS A 52 -29.35 -24.20 20.93
C LYS A 52 -30.43 -23.40 20.19
N PRO A 53 -31.24 -24.07 19.38
CA PRO A 53 -32.35 -23.42 18.64
C PRO A 53 -33.26 -22.60 19.57
N ASN A 54 -33.68 -21.42 19.09
CA ASN A 54 -34.51 -20.44 19.81
C ASN A 54 -33.83 -19.82 21.05
N SER A 55 -32.49 -19.89 21.17
CA SER A 55 -31.74 -19.25 22.26
C SER A 55 -31.47 -17.77 22.05
N ILE A 56 -31.77 -17.25 20.85
CA ILE A 56 -31.61 -15.86 20.44
C ILE A 56 -32.92 -15.41 19.81
N THR A 57 -33.34 -14.19 20.14
CA THR A 57 -34.53 -13.60 19.55
C THR A 57 -34.22 -12.95 18.21
N ILE A 58 -35.26 -12.73 17.38
CA ILE A 58 -35.09 -12.05 16.11
C ILE A 58 -34.72 -10.58 16.29
N GLU A 59 -35.15 -9.97 17.38
CA GLU A 59 -34.83 -8.60 17.78
C GLU A 59 -33.33 -8.47 18.07
N GLU A 60 -32.76 -9.35 18.92
CA GLU A 60 -31.32 -9.39 19.22
C GLU A 60 -30.47 -9.57 17.96
N TYR A 61 -30.93 -10.39 17.03
CA TYR A 61 -30.23 -10.60 15.76
C TYR A 61 -30.22 -9.34 14.89
N TRP A 62 -31.38 -8.66 14.74
CA TRP A 62 -31.46 -7.42 13.99
C TRP A 62 -30.70 -6.28 14.66
N GLU A 63 -30.73 -6.16 16.00
CA GLU A 63 -29.98 -5.17 16.75
C GLU A 63 -28.48 -5.28 16.47
N SER A 64 -27.96 -6.51 16.48
CA SER A 64 -26.55 -6.75 16.12
C SER A 64 -26.22 -6.33 14.68
N LEU A 65 -27.08 -6.65 13.70
CA LEU A 65 -26.90 -6.23 12.32
C LEU A 65 -26.96 -4.70 12.14
N PHE A 66 -27.89 -4.02 12.82
CA PHE A 66 -27.97 -2.56 12.79
C PHE A 66 -26.76 -1.90 13.44
N SER A 67 -26.21 -2.50 14.49
CA SER A 67 -24.94 -2.05 15.09
C SER A 67 -23.81 -2.10 14.07
N PHE A 68 -23.68 -3.20 13.32
CA PHE A 68 -22.70 -3.28 12.23
C PHE A 68 -22.93 -2.25 11.13
N ILE A 69 -24.17 -2.07 10.67
CA ILE A 69 -24.50 -1.08 9.64
C ILE A 69 -24.10 0.31 10.10
N SER A 70 -24.31 0.64 11.38
CA SER A 70 -23.93 1.94 11.96
C SER A 70 -22.41 2.11 11.99
N LEU A 71 -21.65 1.09 12.44
CA LEU A 71 -20.18 1.10 12.43
C LEU A 71 -19.62 1.19 11.01
N ALA A 72 -20.14 0.37 10.10
CA ALA A 72 -19.72 0.36 8.70
C ALA A 72 -20.07 1.68 8.00
N GLY A 73 -21.24 2.23 8.24
CA GLY A 73 -21.65 3.54 7.74
C GLY A 73 -20.75 4.66 8.21
N LEU A 74 -20.39 4.66 9.51
CA LEU A 74 -19.43 5.61 10.06
C LEU A 74 -18.05 5.44 9.42
N TYR A 75 -17.55 4.19 9.30
CA TYR A 75 -16.29 3.90 8.65
C TYR A 75 -16.22 4.43 7.22
N VAL A 76 -17.26 4.14 6.41
CA VAL A 76 -17.35 4.59 5.01
C VAL A 76 -17.41 6.11 4.93
N SER A 77 -18.20 6.76 5.79
CA SER A 77 -18.34 8.22 5.84
C SER A 77 -17.00 8.89 6.14
N VAL A 78 -16.29 8.40 7.16
CA VAL A 78 -14.95 8.89 7.53
C VAL A 78 -13.98 8.66 6.38
N TYR A 79 -13.96 7.47 5.78
CA TYR A 79 -13.08 7.14 4.66
C TYR A 79 -13.28 8.07 3.45
N VAL A 80 -14.53 8.31 3.04
CA VAL A 80 -14.86 9.17 1.90
C VAL A 80 -14.42 10.60 2.15
N ILE A 81 -14.73 11.15 3.35
CA ILE A 81 -14.35 12.51 3.73
C ILE A 81 -12.82 12.67 3.76
N ILE A 82 -12.12 11.71 4.35
CA ILE A 82 -10.65 11.73 4.41
C ILE A 82 -10.05 11.65 3.01
N SER A 83 -10.53 10.75 2.17
CA SER A 83 -10.03 10.58 0.81
C SER A 83 -10.17 11.88 0.01
N PHE A 84 -11.35 12.49 0.07
CA PHE A 84 -11.60 13.79 -0.56
C PHE A 84 -10.67 14.89 -0.01
N PHE A 85 -10.54 14.99 1.32
CA PHE A 85 -9.68 15.97 1.95
C PHE A 85 -8.19 15.76 1.61
N THR A 86 -7.74 14.52 1.58
CA THR A 86 -6.36 14.16 1.23
C THR A 86 -6.02 14.54 -0.21
N ALA A 87 -6.91 14.26 -1.16
CA ALA A 87 -6.74 14.67 -2.55
C ALA A 87 -6.59 16.20 -2.67
N HIS A 88 -7.44 16.97 -1.96
CA HIS A 88 -7.31 18.42 -1.90
C HIS A 88 -6.02 18.90 -1.23
N PHE A 89 -5.60 18.26 -0.14
CA PHE A 89 -4.35 18.58 0.57
C PHE A 89 -3.14 18.40 -0.35
N LEU A 90 -3.07 17.27 -1.06
CA LEU A 90 -1.95 16.95 -1.94
C LEU A 90 -1.94 17.80 -3.21
N PHE A 91 -3.11 18.15 -3.73
CA PHE A 91 -3.20 19.12 -4.82
C PHE A 91 -2.65 20.50 -4.39
N ARG A 92 -2.94 20.96 -3.18
CA ARG A 92 -2.37 22.21 -2.64
C ARG A 92 -0.86 22.11 -2.43
N TRP A 93 -0.37 20.95 -2.01
CA TRP A 93 1.07 20.72 -1.93
C TRP A 93 1.73 20.85 -3.30
N ARG A 94 1.13 20.23 -4.31
CA ARG A 94 1.56 20.40 -5.70
C ARG A 94 1.47 21.86 -6.15
N ALA A 95 0.37 22.56 -5.86
CA ALA A 95 0.18 23.96 -6.22
C ALA A 95 1.28 24.85 -5.62
N ALA A 96 1.69 24.61 -4.37
CA ALA A 96 2.79 25.34 -3.73
C ALA A 96 4.13 25.11 -4.42
N MET A 97 4.39 23.88 -4.93
CA MET A 97 5.59 23.60 -5.72
C MET A 97 5.54 24.34 -7.06
N VAL A 98 4.43 24.24 -7.79
CA VAL A 98 4.24 24.82 -9.12
C VAL A 98 4.27 26.34 -9.06
N GLU A 99 3.63 26.98 -8.09
CA GLU A 99 3.70 28.44 -7.89
C GLU A 99 5.14 28.91 -7.73
N TRP A 100 5.96 28.18 -6.98
CA TRP A 100 7.36 28.52 -6.84
C TRP A 100 8.13 28.33 -8.16
N TYR A 101 7.92 27.23 -8.89
CA TYR A 101 8.54 27.03 -10.19
C TYR A 101 8.16 28.12 -11.19
N HIS A 102 6.90 28.57 -11.17
CA HIS A 102 6.45 29.69 -12.01
C HIS A 102 7.16 31.00 -11.63
N SER A 103 7.36 31.28 -10.34
CA SER A 103 8.07 32.50 -9.90
C SER A 103 9.53 32.57 -10.34
N VAL A 104 10.14 31.43 -10.65
CA VAL A 104 11.53 31.31 -11.12
C VAL A 104 11.63 30.74 -12.54
N TYR A 105 10.52 30.75 -13.31
CA TYR A 105 10.40 30.05 -14.58
C TYR A 105 11.38 30.54 -15.64
N GLU A 106 11.70 31.82 -15.68
CA GLU A 106 12.71 32.38 -16.58
C GLU A 106 14.08 31.69 -16.46
N ARG A 107 14.46 31.34 -15.24
CA ARG A 107 15.69 30.60 -14.93
C ARG A 107 15.51 29.09 -15.13
N ALA A 108 14.36 28.58 -14.72
CA ALA A 108 14.01 27.17 -14.82
C ALA A 108 13.91 26.69 -16.26
N SER A 109 13.37 27.50 -17.16
CA SER A 109 13.17 27.16 -18.58
C SER A 109 14.50 26.90 -19.34
N LYS A 110 15.62 27.41 -18.84
CA LYS A 110 16.95 27.18 -19.41
C LYS A 110 17.52 25.77 -19.06
N ILE A 111 16.90 25.07 -18.16
CA ILE A 111 17.29 23.71 -17.73
C ILE A 111 16.59 22.70 -18.62
N GLU A 112 17.34 21.76 -19.17
CA GLU A 112 16.78 20.69 -20.02
C GLU A 112 15.71 19.88 -19.27
N GLY A 113 14.55 19.69 -19.90
CA GLY A 113 13.44 18.96 -19.30
C GLY A 113 12.64 19.73 -18.22
N ALA A 114 12.81 21.06 -18.11
CA ALA A 114 12.08 21.88 -17.14
C ALA A 114 10.56 21.70 -17.21
N ALA A 115 9.97 21.70 -18.41
CA ALA A 115 8.53 21.50 -18.59
C ALA A 115 8.06 20.16 -18.00
N GLN A 116 8.82 19.09 -18.23
CA GLN A 116 8.53 17.76 -17.68
C GLN A 116 8.62 17.76 -16.15
N ARG A 117 9.61 18.44 -15.55
CA ARG A 117 9.75 18.55 -14.08
C ARG A 117 8.57 19.29 -13.46
N VAL A 118 8.20 20.42 -14.04
CA VAL A 118 7.10 21.26 -13.52
C VAL A 118 5.74 20.56 -13.69
N GLN A 119 5.48 19.88 -14.79
CA GLN A 119 4.20 19.26 -15.08
C GLN A 119 4.14 17.81 -14.60
N GLU A 120 4.93 16.90 -15.18
CA GLU A 120 4.80 15.45 -14.93
C GLU A 120 5.31 15.04 -13.56
N ASP A 121 6.51 15.49 -13.17
CA ASP A 121 7.10 15.02 -11.93
C ASP A 121 6.36 15.55 -10.70
N THR A 122 5.77 16.75 -10.76
CA THR A 122 4.92 17.26 -9.65
C THR A 122 3.60 16.51 -9.55
N ILE A 123 2.97 16.12 -10.68
CA ILE A 123 1.76 15.28 -10.68
C ILE A 123 2.08 13.89 -10.13
N LYS A 124 3.15 13.27 -10.60
CA LYS A 124 3.58 11.94 -10.13
C LYS A 124 3.86 11.96 -8.64
N PHE A 125 4.59 12.95 -8.15
CA PHE A 125 4.86 13.12 -6.73
C PHE A 125 3.57 13.19 -5.92
N SER A 126 2.63 14.06 -6.32
CA SER A 126 1.35 14.23 -5.62
C SER A 126 0.55 12.92 -5.57
N ARG A 127 0.42 12.22 -6.71
CA ARG A 127 -0.32 10.94 -6.79
C ARG A 127 0.32 9.82 -5.95
N ILE A 128 1.65 9.73 -5.98
CA ILE A 128 2.35 8.74 -5.18
C ILE A 128 2.19 9.05 -3.69
N MET A 129 2.28 10.31 -3.29
CA MET A 129 2.06 10.70 -1.89
C MET A 129 0.62 10.47 -1.44
N GLU A 130 -0.36 10.58 -2.35
CA GLU A 130 -1.77 10.27 -2.06
C GLU A 130 -1.96 8.79 -1.74
N SER A 131 -1.42 7.90 -2.56
CA SER A 131 -1.61 6.46 -2.40
C SER A 131 -0.65 5.86 -1.36
N LEU A 132 0.65 6.14 -1.47
CA LEU A 132 1.68 5.55 -0.61
C LEU A 132 1.71 6.20 0.77
N GLY A 133 1.62 7.53 0.85
CA GLY A 133 1.78 8.27 2.10
C GLY A 133 0.67 7.96 3.11
N THR A 134 -0.58 8.02 2.70
CA THR A 134 -1.74 7.71 3.55
C THR A 134 -1.76 6.26 3.98
N SER A 135 -1.55 5.32 3.05
CA SER A 135 -1.58 3.89 3.37
C SER A 135 -0.39 3.44 4.24
N LEU A 136 0.77 4.08 4.12
CA LEU A 136 1.90 3.84 5.02
C LEU A 136 1.56 4.25 6.46
N ILE A 137 0.98 5.45 6.62
CA ILE A 137 0.56 5.96 7.93
C ILE A 137 -0.54 5.07 8.51
N GLU A 138 -1.54 4.70 7.71
CA GLU A 138 -2.59 3.77 8.11
C GLU A 138 -2.01 2.43 8.58
N SER A 139 -1.06 1.84 7.84
CA SER A 139 -0.42 0.58 8.20
C SER A 139 0.29 0.67 9.55
N ILE A 140 0.99 1.76 9.83
CA ILE A 140 1.63 1.99 11.14
C ILE A 140 0.56 2.10 12.25
N MET A 141 -0.52 2.84 12.02
CA MET A 141 -1.61 3.01 12.99
C MET A 141 -2.33 1.69 13.27
N VAL A 142 -2.54 0.86 12.23
CA VAL A 142 -3.10 -0.48 12.38
C VAL A 142 -2.19 -1.34 13.26
N LEU A 143 -0.88 -1.35 13.03
CA LEU A 143 0.06 -2.10 13.87
C LEU A 143 0.00 -1.64 15.33
N ILE A 144 0.00 -0.32 15.59
CA ILE A 144 -0.09 0.25 16.95
C ILE A 144 -1.37 -0.21 17.67
N GLN A 145 -2.50 -0.34 16.97
CA GLN A 145 -3.78 -0.71 17.59
C GLN A 145 -4.02 -2.22 17.62
N PHE A 146 -3.69 -2.96 16.58
CA PHE A 146 -4.01 -4.39 16.47
C PHE A 146 -2.97 -5.32 17.13
N ILE A 147 -1.69 -4.90 17.25
CA ILE A 147 -0.70 -5.70 17.98
C ILE A 147 -1.10 -5.90 19.45
N PRO A 148 -1.47 -4.86 20.23
CA PRO A 148 -1.95 -5.05 21.60
C PRO A 148 -3.21 -5.92 21.69
N ILE A 149 -4.12 -5.83 20.73
CA ILE A 149 -5.33 -6.67 20.67
C ILE A 149 -4.93 -8.14 20.48
N LEU A 150 -4.07 -8.40 19.50
CA LEU A 150 -3.60 -9.75 19.20
C LEU A 150 -2.83 -10.36 20.40
N LEU A 151 -2.04 -9.53 21.11
CA LEU A 151 -1.40 -9.92 22.37
C LEU A 151 -2.44 -10.28 23.43
N GLY A 152 -3.43 -9.41 23.67
CA GLY A 152 -4.46 -9.64 24.67
C GLY A 152 -5.28 -10.91 24.40
N LEU A 153 -5.59 -11.18 23.13
CA LEU A 153 -6.31 -12.38 22.71
C LEU A 153 -5.46 -13.67 22.77
N SER A 154 -4.14 -13.59 22.83
CA SER A 154 -3.25 -14.75 22.91
C SER A 154 -2.90 -15.17 24.32
N VAL A 155 -3.27 -14.40 25.35
CA VAL A 155 -2.95 -14.70 26.76
C VAL A 155 -3.70 -15.94 27.23
N GLY A 156 -2.96 -16.93 27.76
CA GLY A 156 -3.54 -18.14 28.32
C GLY A 156 -4.05 -19.16 27.28
N ILE A 157 -3.71 -18.99 26.02
CA ILE A 157 -4.13 -19.88 24.93
C ILE A 157 -2.92 -20.64 24.39
N PRO A 158 -2.92 -21.99 24.45
CA PRO A 158 -1.87 -22.78 23.84
C PRO A 158 -1.92 -22.67 22.32
N ILE A 159 -0.80 -22.24 21.74
CA ILE A 159 -0.64 -22.00 20.31
C ILE A 159 0.21 -23.12 19.73
N PHE A 160 -0.23 -23.70 18.61
CA PHE A 160 0.56 -24.71 17.90
C PHE A 160 1.95 -24.18 17.58
N PHE A 161 3.01 -24.90 17.83
CA PHE A 161 4.42 -24.57 17.78
C PHE A 161 4.97 -23.67 18.91
N PHE A 162 4.16 -22.85 19.59
CA PHE A 162 4.62 -21.88 20.59
C PHE A 162 4.17 -22.20 22.02
N GLY A 163 3.24 -23.17 22.20
CA GLY A 163 2.67 -23.49 23.51
C GLY A 163 1.96 -22.30 24.15
N ASP A 164 2.15 -22.10 25.45
CA ASP A 164 1.52 -21.03 26.24
C ASP A 164 2.23 -19.67 26.11
N TRP A 165 3.13 -19.51 25.12
CA TRP A 165 3.85 -18.26 24.96
C TRP A 165 2.95 -17.15 24.45
N GLN A 166 2.72 -16.12 25.29
CA GLN A 166 1.79 -15.01 25.04
C GLN A 166 2.07 -14.23 23.73
N TYR A 167 3.29 -14.29 23.21
CA TYR A 167 3.66 -13.64 21.94
C TYR A 167 3.54 -14.57 20.73
N GLY A 168 3.04 -15.79 20.89
CA GLY A 168 3.04 -16.82 19.85
C GLY A 168 2.32 -16.40 18.56
N LEU A 169 1.15 -15.77 18.65
CA LEU A 169 0.41 -15.30 17.48
C LEU A 169 1.16 -14.20 16.71
N ILE A 170 1.74 -13.23 17.43
CA ILE A 170 2.52 -12.16 16.82
C ILE A 170 3.81 -12.72 16.21
N SER A 171 4.48 -13.61 16.91
CA SER A 171 5.67 -14.29 16.38
C SER A 171 5.36 -15.09 15.14
N GLY A 172 4.22 -15.80 15.11
CA GLY A 172 3.72 -16.49 13.94
C GLY A 172 3.49 -15.53 12.75
N ALA A 173 2.84 -14.38 13.00
CA ALA A 173 2.63 -13.36 12.00
C ALA A 173 3.96 -12.78 11.46
N LEU A 174 4.89 -12.47 12.35
CA LEU A 174 6.21 -11.95 11.97
C LEU A 174 7.04 -12.98 11.19
N ILE A 175 7.11 -14.22 11.67
CA ILE A 175 7.86 -15.29 11.01
C ILE A 175 7.30 -15.55 9.62
N TRP A 176 5.96 -15.64 9.49
CA TRP A 176 5.33 -15.84 8.18
C TRP A 176 5.60 -14.67 7.24
N THR A 177 5.40 -13.43 7.72
CA THR A 177 5.57 -12.22 6.90
C THR A 177 7.02 -12.04 6.47
N LEU A 178 7.96 -12.13 7.39
CA LEU A 178 9.40 -11.99 7.08
C LEU A 178 9.89 -13.18 6.23
N GLY A 179 9.51 -14.40 6.57
CA GLY A 179 9.87 -15.59 5.82
C GLY A 179 9.34 -15.55 4.39
N GLY A 180 8.05 -15.20 4.21
CA GLY A 180 7.44 -15.03 2.89
C GLY A 180 8.06 -13.89 2.08
N THR A 181 8.41 -12.79 2.75
CA THR A 181 9.11 -11.67 2.11
C THR A 181 10.49 -12.10 1.60
N ILE A 182 11.29 -12.75 2.44
CA ILE A 182 12.61 -13.27 2.07
C ILE A 182 12.48 -14.28 0.92
N PHE A 183 11.50 -15.17 1.01
CA PHE A 183 11.20 -16.15 -0.04
C PHE A 183 10.89 -15.49 -1.38
N LEU A 184 10.01 -14.46 -1.39
CA LEU A 184 9.65 -13.75 -2.61
C LEU A 184 10.81 -12.94 -3.20
N ILE A 185 11.65 -12.32 -2.35
CA ILE A 185 12.86 -11.62 -2.79
C ILE A 185 13.85 -12.63 -3.42
N ALA A 186 14.10 -13.75 -2.76
CA ALA A 186 14.99 -14.80 -3.27
C ALA A 186 14.48 -15.36 -4.60
N LEU A 187 13.17 -15.60 -4.71
CA LEU A 187 12.54 -16.06 -5.95
C LEU A 187 12.66 -15.01 -7.06
N GLY A 188 12.41 -13.74 -6.78
CA GLY A 188 12.59 -12.64 -7.73
C GLY A 188 14.03 -12.53 -8.23
N TRP A 189 15.00 -12.77 -7.35
CA TRP A 189 16.42 -12.81 -7.71
C TRP A 189 16.77 -14.03 -8.56
N ILE A 190 16.31 -15.24 -8.20
CA ILE A 190 16.49 -16.47 -8.97
C ILE A 190 15.88 -16.33 -10.39
N LEU A 191 14.69 -15.77 -10.48
CA LEU A 191 14.00 -15.52 -11.76
C LEU A 191 14.58 -14.31 -12.51
N ARG A 192 15.58 -13.62 -11.95
CA ARG A 192 16.21 -12.44 -12.56
C ARG A 192 15.22 -11.38 -13.04
N LEU A 193 14.13 -11.16 -12.30
CA LEU A 193 13.05 -10.26 -12.69
C LEU A 193 13.54 -8.84 -12.97
N VAL A 194 14.44 -8.31 -12.12
CA VAL A 194 15.05 -6.98 -12.32
C VAL A 194 15.84 -6.91 -13.64
N GLY A 195 16.55 -7.98 -14.00
CA GLY A 195 17.29 -8.03 -15.26
C GLY A 195 16.38 -8.04 -16.49
N VAL A 196 15.30 -8.81 -16.44
CA VAL A 196 14.31 -8.87 -17.53
C VAL A 196 13.59 -7.53 -17.68
N GLU A 197 13.24 -6.87 -16.58
CA GLU A 197 12.64 -5.52 -16.58
C GLU A 197 13.60 -4.47 -17.17
N TYR A 198 14.87 -4.51 -16.77
CA TYR A 198 15.89 -3.64 -17.34
C TYR A 198 16.08 -3.84 -18.86
N ASP A 199 16.12 -5.10 -19.32
CA ASP A 199 16.23 -5.43 -20.74
C ASP A 199 14.99 -4.94 -21.52
N LEU A 200 13.80 -5.03 -20.92
CA LEU A 200 12.55 -4.49 -21.48
C LEU A 200 12.66 -2.98 -21.67
N GLN A 201 12.99 -2.24 -20.61
CA GLN A 201 13.12 -0.78 -20.65
C GLN A 201 14.15 -0.34 -21.71
N LYS A 202 15.28 -1.06 -21.83
CA LYS A 202 16.31 -0.78 -22.83
C LYS A 202 15.79 -0.96 -24.26
N LYS A 203 15.01 -2.02 -24.52
CA LYS A 203 14.45 -2.29 -25.86
C LYS A 203 13.34 -1.31 -26.21
N GLU A 204 12.47 -0.98 -25.26
CA GLU A 204 11.43 0.05 -25.42
C GLU A 204 12.06 1.42 -25.70
N ALA A 205 13.12 1.79 -24.99
CA ALA A 205 13.82 3.04 -25.21
C ALA A 205 14.46 3.11 -26.60
N ALA A 206 15.05 2.00 -27.07
CA ALA A 206 15.64 1.92 -28.43
C ALA A 206 14.56 2.04 -29.50
N TYR A 207 13.42 1.38 -29.35
CA TYR A 207 12.27 1.47 -30.27
C TYR A 207 11.73 2.89 -30.33
N ARG A 208 11.47 3.52 -29.15
CA ARG A 208 11.01 4.90 -29.06
C ARG A 208 11.98 5.89 -29.71
N LYS A 209 13.29 5.71 -29.52
CA LYS A 209 14.31 6.60 -30.11
C LYS A 209 14.21 6.63 -31.65
N VAL A 210 13.96 5.50 -32.28
CA VAL A 210 13.84 5.42 -33.75
C VAL A 210 12.54 6.07 -34.22
N LEU A 211 11.43 5.89 -33.47
CA LEU A 211 10.17 6.56 -33.80
C LEU A 211 10.28 8.10 -33.74
N VAL A 212 10.88 8.62 -32.66
CA VAL A 212 11.09 10.07 -32.49
C VAL A 212 12.01 10.64 -33.58
N LEU A 213 13.06 9.91 -33.97
CA LEU A 213 13.90 10.35 -35.11
C LEU A 213 13.15 10.35 -36.43
N GLY A 214 12.11 9.53 -36.57
CA GLY A 214 11.25 9.47 -37.74
C GLY A 214 10.25 10.64 -37.83
N GLU A 215 9.86 11.23 -36.70
CA GLU A 215 9.00 12.43 -36.67
C GLU A 215 9.69 13.63 -37.35
N ASP A 216 11.01 13.75 -37.17
CA ASP A 216 11.79 14.84 -37.74
C ASP A 216 12.23 14.57 -39.20
N ASN A 217 12.37 13.29 -39.59
CA ASN A 217 12.84 12.92 -40.94
C ASN A 217 12.42 11.50 -41.31
N LEU A 218 11.39 11.36 -42.12
CA LEU A 218 10.82 10.09 -42.63
C LEU A 218 11.85 9.20 -43.36
N GLU A 219 12.88 9.75 -44.00
CA GLU A 219 13.91 8.99 -44.70
C GLU A 219 14.80 8.20 -43.73
N LYS A 220 14.87 8.63 -42.46
CA LYS A 220 15.66 7.92 -41.40
C LYS A 220 14.92 6.74 -40.78
N THR A 221 13.62 6.59 -41.08
CA THR A 221 12.78 5.54 -40.49
C THR A 221 12.50 4.43 -41.48
N ASN A 222 13.44 3.49 -41.62
CA ASN A 222 13.21 2.30 -42.46
C ASN A 222 12.20 1.37 -41.75
N PRO A 223 11.04 1.04 -42.42
CA PRO A 223 10.03 0.14 -41.83
C PRO A 223 10.59 -1.20 -41.34
N THR A 224 11.59 -1.74 -42.01
CA THR A 224 12.25 -2.99 -41.62
C THR A 224 12.98 -2.85 -40.28
N ILE A 225 13.66 -1.71 -40.05
CA ILE A 225 14.36 -1.47 -38.77
C ILE A 225 13.35 -1.32 -37.64
N VAL A 226 12.26 -0.56 -37.87
CA VAL A 226 11.19 -0.36 -36.87
C VAL A 226 10.55 -1.69 -36.48
N ASN A 227 10.20 -2.52 -37.47
CA ASN A 227 9.62 -3.83 -37.23
C ASN A 227 10.58 -4.78 -36.47
N ASN A 228 11.86 -4.79 -36.81
CA ASN A 228 12.86 -5.61 -36.10
C ASN A 228 13.06 -5.18 -34.65
N LEU A 229 13.03 -3.88 -34.37
CA LEU A 229 13.09 -3.36 -33.00
C LEU A 229 11.83 -3.75 -32.22
N TYR A 230 10.65 -3.62 -32.82
CA TYR A 230 9.39 -4.03 -32.20
C TYR A 230 9.33 -5.54 -31.96
N ASP A 231 9.83 -6.36 -32.86
CA ASP A 231 9.96 -7.80 -32.65
C ASP A 231 10.88 -8.11 -31.45
N GLY A 232 11.92 -7.32 -31.24
CA GLY A 232 12.76 -7.40 -30.07
C GLY A 232 12.00 -7.07 -28.77
N VAL A 233 11.16 -6.03 -28.81
CA VAL A 233 10.26 -5.64 -27.71
C VAL A 233 9.26 -6.76 -27.42
N ARG A 234 8.60 -7.29 -28.46
CA ARG A 234 7.63 -8.38 -28.34
C ARG A 234 8.22 -9.62 -27.68
N LYS A 235 9.41 -10.05 -28.10
CA LYS A 235 10.09 -11.22 -27.53
C LYS A 235 10.42 -11.03 -26.04
N ILE A 236 10.86 -9.84 -25.64
CA ILE A 236 11.18 -9.61 -24.22
C ILE A 236 9.92 -9.53 -23.35
N HIS A 237 8.81 -8.99 -23.89
CA HIS A 237 7.51 -9.01 -23.19
C HIS A 237 7.04 -10.44 -22.93
N TYR A 238 7.08 -11.34 -23.93
CA TYR A 238 6.72 -12.75 -23.71
C TYR A 238 7.60 -13.42 -22.67
N LYS A 239 8.93 -13.17 -22.72
CA LYS A 239 9.85 -13.68 -21.71
C LYS A 239 9.46 -13.16 -20.32
N MET A 240 9.19 -11.87 -20.18
CA MET A 240 8.75 -11.23 -18.94
C MET A 240 7.46 -11.87 -18.40
N TYR A 241 6.46 -12.13 -19.26
CA TYR A 241 5.20 -12.75 -18.84
C TYR A 241 5.42 -14.14 -18.22
N PHE A 242 6.30 -14.98 -18.77
CA PHE A 242 6.63 -16.27 -18.16
C PHE A 242 7.33 -16.14 -16.82
N HIS A 243 8.28 -15.20 -16.67
CA HIS A 243 8.94 -14.96 -15.38
C HIS A 243 7.92 -14.47 -14.33
N TYR A 244 7.04 -13.56 -14.72
CA TYR A 244 5.97 -13.08 -13.83
C TYR A 244 4.90 -14.15 -13.55
N LEU A 245 4.64 -15.09 -14.45
CA LEU A 245 3.73 -16.21 -14.20
C LEU A 245 4.22 -17.02 -12.99
N TYR A 246 5.47 -17.46 -12.98
CA TYR A 246 6.05 -18.23 -11.88
C TYR A 246 6.12 -17.41 -10.58
N PHE A 247 6.53 -16.16 -10.68
CA PHE A 247 6.60 -15.29 -9.53
C PHE A 247 5.20 -15.05 -8.92
N ASN A 248 4.20 -14.76 -9.75
CA ASN A 248 2.84 -14.54 -9.30
C ASN A 248 2.21 -15.81 -8.74
N ALA A 249 2.48 -16.99 -9.31
CA ALA A 249 2.00 -18.24 -8.76
C ALA A 249 2.53 -18.44 -7.32
N ALA A 250 3.81 -18.25 -7.09
CA ALA A 250 4.41 -18.35 -5.76
C ALA A 250 3.88 -17.26 -4.81
N LYS A 251 3.77 -16.01 -5.28
CA LYS A 251 3.24 -14.89 -4.50
C LYS A 251 1.80 -15.15 -4.04
N TRP A 252 0.94 -15.56 -4.96
CA TRP A 252 -0.46 -15.82 -4.61
C TRP A 252 -0.63 -17.05 -3.74
N SER A 253 0.19 -18.12 -3.93
CA SER A 253 0.20 -19.27 -3.02
C SER A 253 0.60 -18.87 -1.61
N TYR A 254 1.63 -18.02 -1.47
CA TYR A 254 2.04 -17.47 -0.18
C TYR A 254 0.93 -16.65 0.48
N LEU A 255 0.27 -15.75 -0.28
CA LEU A 255 -0.82 -14.91 0.23
C LEU A 255 -2.04 -15.74 0.67
N GLN A 256 -2.40 -16.78 -0.08
CA GLN A 256 -3.49 -17.67 0.29
C GLN A 256 -3.14 -18.57 1.48
N GLY A 257 -1.89 -19.01 1.59
CA GLY A 257 -1.40 -19.73 2.75
C GLY A 257 -1.59 -18.97 4.06
N MET A 258 -1.50 -17.65 4.01
CA MET A 258 -1.68 -16.77 5.17
C MET A 258 -3.04 -16.89 5.83
N VAL A 259 -4.10 -17.11 5.06
CA VAL A 259 -5.46 -17.28 5.58
C VAL A 259 -5.57 -18.47 6.55
N ILE A 260 -4.75 -19.50 6.35
CA ILE A 260 -4.79 -20.74 7.14
C ILE A 260 -3.93 -20.62 8.43
N VAL A 261 -2.95 -19.73 8.46
CA VAL A 261 -1.98 -19.61 9.58
C VAL A 261 -2.65 -19.44 10.95
N PRO A 262 -3.61 -18.50 11.17
CA PRO A 262 -4.27 -18.37 12.47
C PRO A 262 -5.06 -19.61 12.87
N TYR A 263 -5.65 -20.35 11.92
CA TYR A 263 -6.36 -21.60 12.21
C TYR A 263 -5.40 -22.73 12.60
N ILE A 264 -4.23 -22.82 11.96
CA ILE A 264 -3.17 -23.75 12.37
C ILE A 264 -2.68 -23.39 13.78
N ALA A 265 -2.44 -22.11 14.04
CA ALA A 265 -1.98 -21.64 15.33
C ALA A 265 -2.96 -21.97 16.45
N LEU A 266 -4.26 -21.83 16.22
CA LEU A 266 -5.32 -22.09 17.19
C LEU A 266 -5.82 -23.54 17.18
N ALA A 267 -5.27 -24.43 16.34
CA ALA A 267 -5.76 -25.81 16.22
C ALA A 267 -5.90 -26.55 17.57
N PRO A 268 -4.94 -26.48 18.52
CA PRO A 268 -5.09 -27.17 19.81
C PRO A 268 -6.32 -26.70 20.59
N THR A 269 -6.56 -25.40 20.62
CA THR A 269 -7.68 -24.79 21.38
C THR A 269 -9.03 -24.96 20.70
N ILE A 270 -9.05 -24.98 19.36
CA ILE A 270 -10.27 -25.27 18.59
C ILE A 270 -10.69 -26.71 18.80
N ILE A 271 -9.76 -27.67 18.70
CA ILE A 271 -10.05 -29.11 18.86
C ILE A 271 -10.52 -29.44 20.28
N THR A 272 -9.96 -28.79 21.27
CA THR A 272 -10.38 -29.00 22.70
C THR A 272 -11.67 -28.25 23.04
N GLY A 273 -12.22 -27.42 22.15
CA GLY A 273 -13.39 -26.58 22.41
C GLY A 273 -13.15 -25.48 23.45
N ALA A 274 -11.90 -25.13 23.72
CA ALA A 274 -11.54 -24.12 24.70
C ALA A 274 -11.79 -22.67 24.26
N VAL A 275 -12.11 -22.48 22.97
CA VAL A 275 -12.40 -21.16 22.38
C VAL A 275 -13.70 -21.17 21.61
N THR A 276 -14.35 -20.01 21.53
CA THR A 276 -15.60 -19.83 20.77
C THR A 276 -15.33 -19.52 19.31
N LEU A 277 -16.33 -19.65 18.46
CA LEU A 277 -16.26 -19.32 17.03
C LEU A 277 -15.94 -17.82 16.84
N GLY A 278 -16.58 -16.95 17.62
CA GLY A 278 -16.35 -15.50 17.59
C GLY A 278 -14.93 -15.15 17.95
N PHE A 279 -14.38 -15.79 18.95
CA PHE A 279 -12.98 -15.63 19.33
C PHE A 279 -12.01 -16.00 18.20
N VAL A 280 -12.23 -17.13 17.53
CA VAL A 280 -11.43 -17.55 16.37
C VAL A 280 -11.53 -16.53 15.23
N GLN A 281 -12.72 -16.02 14.95
CA GLN A 281 -12.93 -15.03 13.91
C GLN A 281 -12.26 -13.68 14.25
N GLN A 282 -12.35 -13.25 15.50
CA GLN A 282 -11.71 -12.02 15.99
C GLN A 282 -10.18 -12.09 15.85
N ILE A 283 -9.58 -13.21 16.26
CA ILE A 283 -8.13 -13.44 16.10
C ILE A 283 -7.75 -13.49 14.60
N SER A 284 -8.46 -14.24 13.78
CA SER A 284 -8.15 -14.38 12.36
C SER A 284 -8.19 -13.04 11.65
N ARG A 285 -9.16 -12.20 11.99
CA ARG A 285 -9.28 -10.85 11.46
C ARG A 285 -8.17 -9.92 11.96
N ALA A 286 -7.89 -9.90 13.26
CA ALA A 286 -6.81 -9.10 13.84
C ALA A 286 -5.45 -9.52 13.27
N PHE A 287 -5.20 -10.81 13.12
CA PHE A 287 -4.01 -11.38 12.52
C PHE A 287 -3.84 -10.91 11.06
N GLY A 288 -4.92 -10.98 10.26
CA GLY A 288 -4.91 -10.50 8.88
C GLY A 288 -4.64 -9.00 8.77
N ARG A 289 -5.13 -8.17 9.72
CA ARG A 289 -4.84 -6.73 9.76
C ARG A 289 -3.37 -6.45 10.07
N VAL A 290 -2.78 -7.14 11.03
CA VAL A 290 -1.35 -7.02 11.36
C VAL A 290 -0.50 -7.47 10.18
N GLU A 291 -0.80 -8.62 9.60
CA GLU A 291 -0.08 -9.16 8.46
C GLU A 291 -0.13 -8.23 7.23
N SER A 292 -1.31 -7.78 6.83
CA SER A 292 -1.46 -6.90 5.67
C SER A 292 -0.70 -5.58 5.84
N SER A 293 -0.62 -5.07 7.07
CA SER A 293 0.14 -3.86 7.41
C SER A 293 1.65 -4.11 7.35
N LEU A 294 2.13 -5.26 7.83
CA LEU A 294 3.55 -5.64 7.71
C LEU A 294 3.97 -5.84 6.25
N GLN A 295 3.10 -6.43 5.43
CA GLN A 295 3.38 -6.66 4.01
C GLN A 295 3.25 -5.41 3.14
N TYR A 296 2.62 -4.36 3.66
CA TYR A 296 2.35 -3.16 2.86
C TYR A 296 3.62 -2.57 2.22
N LEU A 297 4.71 -2.44 2.99
CA LEU A 297 5.99 -1.93 2.48
C LEU A 297 6.54 -2.78 1.33
N VAL A 298 6.42 -4.10 1.44
CA VAL A 298 6.90 -5.04 0.41
C VAL A 298 6.07 -4.92 -0.87
N ARG A 299 4.75 -4.86 -0.73
CA ARG A 299 3.83 -4.71 -1.87
C ARG A 299 4.01 -3.36 -2.58
N SER A 300 4.33 -2.32 -1.81
CA SER A 300 4.49 -0.95 -2.30
C SER A 300 5.90 -0.63 -2.79
N TRP A 301 6.83 -1.59 -2.75
CA TRP A 301 8.23 -1.37 -3.13
C TRP A 301 8.42 -0.70 -4.50
N PRO A 302 7.75 -1.11 -5.59
CA PRO A 302 7.88 -0.45 -6.89
C PRO A 302 7.49 1.04 -6.82
N ILE A 303 6.42 1.36 -6.09
CA ILE A 303 5.92 2.74 -5.93
C ILE A 303 6.89 3.56 -5.07
N ILE A 304 7.51 2.95 -4.05
CA ILE A 304 8.56 3.58 -3.23
C ILE A 304 9.78 3.95 -4.09
N VAL A 305 10.22 3.03 -4.94
CA VAL A 305 11.34 3.28 -5.87
C VAL A 305 11.01 4.42 -6.84
N GLU A 306 9.79 4.45 -7.37
CA GLU A 306 9.32 5.54 -8.22
C GLU A 306 9.31 6.87 -7.47
N LEU A 307 8.80 6.91 -6.22
CA LEU A 307 8.82 8.11 -5.37
C LEU A 307 10.24 8.64 -5.16
N ILE A 308 11.20 7.76 -4.85
CA ILE A 308 12.60 8.12 -4.66
C ILE A 308 13.17 8.73 -5.95
N SER A 309 12.86 8.13 -7.10
CA SER A 309 13.29 8.63 -8.41
C SER A 309 12.71 10.01 -8.73
N VAL A 310 11.39 10.18 -8.58
CA VAL A 310 10.71 11.47 -8.78
C VAL A 310 11.26 12.53 -7.84
N ARG A 311 11.39 12.21 -6.55
CA ARG A 311 11.97 13.10 -5.55
C ARG A 311 13.39 13.54 -5.92
N ARG A 312 14.26 12.62 -6.35
CA ARG A 312 15.64 12.93 -6.77
C ARG A 312 15.65 13.90 -7.95
N ARG A 313 14.80 13.68 -8.96
CA ARG A 313 14.69 14.57 -10.12
C ARG A 313 14.23 15.97 -9.73
N LEU A 314 13.21 16.08 -8.88
CA LEU A 314 12.72 17.37 -8.41
C LEU A 314 13.77 18.13 -7.58
N LEU A 315 14.48 17.44 -6.69
CA LEU A 315 15.54 18.06 -5.89
C LEU A 315 16.74 18.51 -6.74
N GLU A 316 17.13 17.71 -7.74
CA GLU A 316 18.18 18.09 -8.67
C GLU A 316 17.79 19.32 -9.50
N PHE A 317 16.54 19.36 -9.95
CA PHE A 317 15.99 20.52 -10.66
C PHE A 317 15.99 21.78 -9.78
N GLU A 318 15.54 21.69 -8.53
CA GLU A 318 15.60 22.81 -7.57
C GLU A 318 17.03 23.30 -7.33
N ARG A 319 17.99 22.37 -7.19
CA ARG A 319 19.40 22.69 -7.01
C ARG A 319 19.99 23.41 -8.23
N GLN A 320 19.65 22.98 -9.44
CA GLN A 320 20.12 23.65 -10.67
C GLN A 320 19.57 25.06 -10.81
N ILE A 321 18.31 25.31 -10.40
CA ILE A 321 17.73 26.65 -10.35
C ILE A 321 18.52 27.56 -9.40
N GLU A 322 18.86 27.05 -8.19
CA GLU A 322 19.62 27.80 -7.18
C GLU A 322 21.07 28.10 -7.61
N ILE A 323 21.73 27.17 -8.32
CA ILE A 323 23.08 27.41 -8.89
C ILE A 323 23.03 28.50 -9.94
N ASN A 324 21.99 28.54 -10.79
CA ASN A 324 21.82 29.57 -11.81
C ASN A 324 21.44 30.95 -11.23
N ASP A 325 21.01 31.01 -9.95
CA ASP A 325 20.73 32.25 -9.23
C ASP A 325 22.00 32.92 -8.72
N ASN A 326 23.05 32.13 -8.47
CA ASN A 326 24.35 32.60 -7.93
C ASN A 326 25.38 32.93 -9.05
N ARG A 327 25.01 32.82 -10.32
CA ARG A 327 25.81 33.23 -11.49
C ARG A 327 25.23 34.45 -12.15
#